data_f0baccc9e0faf1e0194374b18f551ddd
#
_entry.id   f0baccc9e0faf1e0194374b18f551ddd
#
_cell.length_a   1.000
_cell.length_b   1.000
_cell.length_c   1.000
_cell.angle_alpha   90.00
_cell.angle_beta   90.00
_cell.angle_gamma   90.00
#
_symmetry.space_group_name_H-M   'P 1'
#
loop_
_entity.id
_entity.type
_entity.pdbx_description
1 polymer ?
#
loop_
_entity_poly.entity_id
_entity_poly.type
_entity_poly.pdbx_seq_one_letter_code
_entity_poly.pdbx_strand_id
1 'polypeptide(L)'
;VHEDGKVVHADLHAAVFDRPAPTTVTAPQFSAEHYRIVAFPATTRGDTLRLHYTLTDLDTLYRGKFTEIANLAPTEDVEDAQETLETPRDMPVRVEANGMQAVSDTTTDSRRIRVYRYRTPASGPLAEQASAVSTLDSGPYFVATNFTSYADVARAFEAGIAPQSQPTAAIRAQADRITGDVADRRQQAMLIYEWVSRNIRYLAAYVGTGPVVPHSADSVLRDGYGDCKDHAALFIALLRAKGIRADSVLVNLGNSYRLPDAPVWYVFNHAIVWLPEFALFADTTNGFAPFGILSFAASDKPALDTATGEMLHTPPQNATNSASSINYTIKVREDGDADLAGTITLVGQIGIAPRRQLTQNTRQRIGYELLRQSGLTGTIDVLTGDANGLNAPVGLSVQGTVNGLAIMPGPAALAVPIMPNYGSIRAFAEYVLRQAGEPLNGPCGASALREHFRVELPAGAKIIAMPPDLSRTNGALAYTATYRRDGQTVDIDRTLIRDFHTNVCSGEMLKQWTPIAREISTDLKRQILYR
;
A
#
# COMPACT_ATOMS: atom_id res chain seq x y z
N VAL A 1 -29.75 -22.98 13.05
CA VAL A 1 -30.63 -24.08 12.61
C VAL A 1 -29.76 -25.15 11.98
N HIS A 2 -29.79 -26.36 12.53
CA HIS A 2 -29.05 -27.51 11.97
C HIS A 2 -29.67 -27.97 10.63
N GLU A 3 -28.88 -28.68 9.84
CA GLU A 3 -29.30 -29.21 8.54
C GLU A 3 -30.56 -30.09 8.64
N ASP A 4 -30.76 -30.80 9.77
CA ASP A 4 -31.96 -31.60 10.09
C ASP A 4 -33.21 -30.76 10.49
N GLY A 5 -33.09 -29.45 10.48
CA GLY A 5 -34.16 -28.51 10.85
C GLY A 5 -34.26 -28.22 12.35
N LYS A 6 -33.42 -28.82 13.18
CA LYS A 6 -33.42 -28.55 14.63
C LYS A 6 -32.93 -27.13 14.91
N VAL A 7 -33.74 -26.33 15.59
CA VAL A 7 -33.41 -24.99 16.03
C VAL A 7 -32.71 -25.05 17.39
N VAL A 8 -31.48 -24.50 17.47
CA VAL A 8 -30.76 -24.33 18.71
C VAL A 8 -30.56 -22.84 18.97
N HIS A 9 -31.03 -22.36 20.10
CA HIS A 9 -30.80 -20.98 20.54
C HIS A 9 -29.52 -20.92 21.33
N ALA A 10 -28.63 -19.99 20.95
CA ALA A 10 -27.46 -19.69 21.77
C ALA A 10 -27.90 -19.04 23.09
N ASP A 11 -27.42 -19.54 24.21
CA ASP A 11 -27.56 -18.85 25.49
C ASP A 11 -26.70 -17.58 25.48
N LEU A 12 -27.33 -16.41 25.35
CA LEU A 12 -26.61 -15.14 25.24
C LEU A 12 -25.73 -14.83 26.46
N HIS A 13 -26.04 -15.37 27.64
CA HIS A 13 -25.20 -15.22 28.83
C HIS A 13 -23.91 -16.02 28.74
N ALA A 14 -23.95 -17.18 28.08
CA ALA A 14 -22.79 -18.06 27.91
C ALA A 14 -22.07 -17.88 26.58
N ALA A 15 -22.79 -17.36 25.56
CA ALA A 15 -22.30 -17.30 24.18
C ALA A 15 -21.80 -15.92 23.74
N VAL A 16 -22.03 -14.86 24.53
CA VAL A 16 -21.60 -13.49 24.20
C VAL A 16 -20.42 -13.10 25.09
N PHE A 17 -19.34 -12.71 24.47
CA PHE A 17 -18.12 -12.32 25.16
C PHE A 17 -17.75 -10.88 24.76
N ASP A 18 -17.50 -10.05 25.74
CA ASP A 18 -16.94 -8.71 25.57
C ASP A 18 -15.42 -8.80 25.82
N ARG A 19 -14.63 -8.41 24.84
CA ARG A 19 -13.16 -8.40 24.95
C ARG A 19 -12.60 -7.09 24.41
N PRO A 20 -11.57 -6.53 25.06
CA PRO A 20 -10.81 -5.43 24.47
C PRO A 20 -10.31 -5.82 23.08
N ALA A 21 -10.41 -4.91 22.11
CA ALA A 21 -9.79 -5.10 20.80
C ALA A 21 -8.26 -5.29 20.96
N PRO A 22 -7.58 -5.99 20.02
CA PRO A 22 -6.12 -6.15 20.07
C PRO A 22 -5.37 -4.80 20.18
N THR A 23 -5.87 -3.76 19.55
CA THR A 23 -5.37 -2.37 19.67
C THR A 23 -5.48 -1.85 21.11
N THR A 24 -6.58 -2.12 21.80
CA THR A 24 -6.77 -1.74 23.21
C THR A 24 -5.84 -2.52 24.14
N VAL A 25 -5.60 -3.81 23.87
CA VAL A 25 -4.69 -4.65 24.68
C VAL A 25 -3.23 -4.19 24.56
N THR A 26 -2.80 -3.81 23.36
CA THR A 26 -1.42 -3.38 23.09
C THR A 26 -1.15 -1.92 23.47
N ALA A 27 -2.19 -1.07 23.46
CA ALA A 27 -2.10 0.35 23.77
C ALA A 27 -3.37 0.86 24.50
N PRO A 28 -3.63 0.41 25.75
CA PRO A 28 -4.90 0.62 26.44
C PRO A 28 -5.22 2.08 26.73
N GLN A 29 -4.22 2.94 26.77
CA GLN A 29 -4.41 4.40 26.96
C GLN A 29 -4.82 5.13 25.68
N PHE A 30 -4.83 4.47 24.52
CA PHE A 30 -5.12 5.08 23.21
C PHE A 30 -6.33 4.48 22.49
N SER A 31 -6.94 3.43 23.04
CA SER A 31 -8.15 2.83 22.48
C SER A 31 -9.04 2.28 23.58
N ALA A 32 -10.34 2.56 23.49
CA ALA A 32 -11.38 1.96 24.33
C ALA A 32 -12.26 0.98 23.54
N GLU A 33 -11.79 0.54 22.38
CA GLU A 33 -12.51 -0.36 21.50
C GLU A 33 -12.67 -1.75 22.10
N HIS A 34 -13.88 -2.29 22.03
CA HIS A 34 -14.20 -3.64 22.48
C HIS A 34 -14.85 -4.44 21.34
N TYR A 35 -14.51 -5.71 21.25
CA TYR A 35 -15.18 -6.67 20.38
C TYR A 35 -16.24 -7.41 21.17
N ARG A 36 -17.47 -7.38 20.66
CA ARG A 36 -18.55 -8.27 21.13
C ARG A 36 -18.59 -9.50 20.25
N ILE A 37 -18.19 -10.64 20.79
CA ILE A 37 -18.07 -11.92 20.09
C ILE A 37 -19.27 -12.77 20.44
N VAL A 38 -19.97 -13.28 19.42
CA VAL A 38 -21.06 -14.25 19.59
C VAL A 38 -20.56 -15.61 19.16
N ALA A 39 -20.48 -16.57 20.09
CA ALA A 39 -20.11 -17.94 19.79
C ALA A 39 -21.36 -18.79 19.54
N PHE A 40 -21.47 -19.41 18.37
CA PHE A 40 -22.54 -20.36 18.06
C PHE A 40 -22.12 -21.76 18.51
N PRO A 41 -22.86 -22.39 19.44
CA PRO A 41 -22.49 -23.72 19.95
C PRO A 41 -22.77 -24.83 18.93
N ALA A 42 -21.91 -25.84 18.93
CA ALA A 42 -22.10 -27.11 18.19
C ALA A 42 -22.45 -26.96 16.70
N THR A 43 -21.87 -25.97 16.02
CA THR A 43 -22.09 -25.76 14.59
C THR A 43 -21.35 -26.78 13.73
N THR A 44 -22.01 -27.23 12.66
CA THR A 44 -21.47 -28.16 11.66
C THR A 44 -21.67 -27.58 10.26
N ARG A 45 -20.99 -28.17 9.28
CA ARG A 45 -21.19 -27.79 7.87
C ARG A 45 -22.62 -28.10 7.45
N GLY A 46 -23.28 -27.14 6.80
CA GLY A 46 -24.68 -27.21 6.39
C GLY A 46 -25.66 -26.48 7.33
N ASP A 47 -25.20 -26.10 8.53
CA ASP A 47 -26.02 -25.35 9.47
C ASP A 47 -26.25 -23.90 9.02
N THR A 48 -27.41 -23.37 9.34
CA THR A 48 -27.75 -21.95 9.13
C THR A 48 -27.60 -21.19 10.45
N LEU A 49 -26.76 -20.17 10.47
CA LEU A 49 -26.62 -19.25 11.60
C LEU A 49 -27.52 -18.02 11.38
N ARG A 50 -28.31 -17.67 12.40
CA ARG A 50 -29.14 -16.46 12.38
C ARG A 50 -28.71 -15.54 13.50
N LEU A 51 -28.26 -14.34 13.13
CA LEU A 51 -27.89 -13.27 14.05
C LEU A 51 -28.82 -12.07 13.84
N HIS A 52 -29.36 -11.54 14.94
CA HIS A 52 -30.07 -10.27 14.96
C HIS A 52 -29.45 -9.37 16.01
N TYR A 53 -29.07 -8.16 15.60
CA TYR A 53 -28.47 -7.17 16.50
C TYR A 53 -28.90 -5.75 16.12
N THR A 54 -28.74 -4.83 17.07
CA THR A 54 -28.92 -3.39 16.87
C THR A 54 -27.63 -2.69 17.27
N LEU A 55 -27.13 -1.83 16.39
CA LEU A 55 -26.07 -0.86 16.70
C LEU A 55 -26.72 0.51 16.85
N THR A 56 -26.29 1.27 17.84
CA THR A 56 -26.75 2.65 18.08
C THR A 56 -25.55 3.54 18.24
N ASP A 57 -25.43 4.54 17.37
CA ASP A 57 -24.45 5.61 17.55
C ASP A 57 -25.03 6.59 18.58
N LEU A 58 -24.34 6.69 19.71
CA LEU A 58 -24.75 7.58 20.80
C LEU A 58 -24.32 9.02 20.54
N ASP A 59 -23.13 9.18 19.94
CA ASP A 59 -22.54 10.47 19.56
C ASP A 59 -22.11 10.46 18.11
N THR A 60 -22.50 11.47 17.34
CA THR A 60 -22.04 11.60 15.96
C THR A 60 -20.67 12.31 15.94
N LEU A 61 -19.70 11.75 15.21
CA LEU A 61 -18.35 12.34 15.05
C LEU A 61 -18.43 13.79 14.49
N TYR A 62 -19.39 14.02 13.63
CA TYR A 62 -19.69 15.36 13.10
C TYR A 62 -21.13 15.73 13.47
N ARG A 63 -21.29 16.77 14.28
CA ARG A 63 -22.59 17.19 14.82
C ARG A 63 -23.65 17.36 13.73
N GLY A 64 -24.74 16.61 13.84
CA GLY A 64 -25.88 16.65 12.90
C GLY A 64 -25.61 16.01 11.54
N LYS A 65 -24.49 15.32 11.39
CA LYS A 65 -24.15 14.56 10.18
C LYS A 65 -24.19 13.07 10.45
N PHE A 66 -24.62 12.32 9.45
CA PHE A 66 -24.49 10.86 9.43
C PHE A 66 -23.98 10.37 8.09
N THR A 67 -23.39 9.21 8.11
CA THR A 67 -22.94 8.48 6.94
C THR A 67 -23.08 7.00 7.22
N GLU A 68 -23.70 6.27 6.31
CA GLU A 68 -23.81 4.81 6.35
C GLU A 68 -23.21 4.22 5.08
N ILE A 69 -22.52 3.11 5.21
CA ILE A 69 -21.93 2.37 4.10
C ILE A 69 -22.07 0.86 4.35
N ALA A 70 -22.67 0.16 3.42
CA ALA A 70 -22.72 -1.30 3.38
C ALA A 70 -22.05 -1.79 2.09
N ASN A 71 -21.01 -2.58 2.22
CA ASN A 71 -20.30 -3.22 1.10
C ASN A 71 -20.69 -4.69 1.03
N LEU A 72 -21.02 -5.17 -0.16
CA LEU A 72 -21.31 -6.57 -0.43
C LEU A 72 -20.17 -7.14 -1.27
N ALA A 73 -19.45 -8.12 -0.73
CA ALA A 73 -18.31 -8.68 -1.43
C ALA A 73 -18.78 -9.46 -2.68
N PRO A 74 -18.26 -9.15 -3.87
CA PRO A 74 -18.66 -9.85 -5.09
C PRO A 74 -18.21 -11.32 -5.12
N THR A 75 -17.38 -11.73 -4.18
CA THR A 75 -16.89 -13.10 -3.98
C THR A 75 -17.76 -13.93 -3.03
N GLU A 76 -18.74 -13.31 -2.39
CA GLU A 76 -19.71 -13.99 -1.52
C GLU A 76 -20.99 -14.31 -2.28
N ASP A 77 -21.59 -15.47 -1.99
CA ASP A 77 -22.90 -15.83 -2.52
C ASP A 77 -23.99 -15.27 -1.61
N VAL A 78 -24.63 -14.21 -2.07
CA VAL A 78 -25.68 -13.50 -1.34
C VAL A 78 -27.03 -13.87 -1.97
N GLU A 79 -27.81 -14.69 -1.28
CA GLU A 79 -29.14 -15.08 -1.75
C GLU A 79 -30.11 -13.91 -1.72
N ASP A 80 -30.07 -13.07 -0.70
CA ASP A 80 -30.92 -11.89 -0.55
C ASP A 80 -30.38 -10.95 0.51
N ALA A 81 -29.90 -9.78 0.08
CA ALA A 81 -29.57 -8.68 0.98
C ALA A 81 -30.56 -7.54 0.78
N GLN A 82 -31.09 -7.00 1.86
CA GLN A 82 -31.98 -5.85 1.84
C GLN A 82 -31.47 -4.75 2.75
N GLU A 83 -31.30 -3.57 2.17
CA GLU A 83 -31.02 -2.33 2.90
C GLU A 83 -32.30 -1.51 2.99
N THR A 84 -32.69 -1.14 4.21
CA THR A 84 -33.86 -0.30 4.45
C THR A 84 -33.41 0.97 5.17
N LEU A 85 -33.45 2.08 4.47
CA LEU A 85 -33.15 3.40 5.01
C LEU A 85 -34.44 4.13 5.40
N GLU A 86 -34.61 4.34 6.69
CA GLU A 86 -35.68 5.16 7.24
C GLU A 86 -35.14 6.47 7.81
N THR A 87 -35.65 7.59 7.34
CA THR A 87 -35.19 8.94 7.74
C THR A 87 -36.39 9.84 8.07
N PRO A 88 -36.20 10.93 8.86
CA PRO A 88 -37.16 12.01 8.91
C PRO A 88 -37.50 12.50 7.49
N ARG A 89 -38.77 12.80 7.24
CA ARG A 89 -39.28 13.19 5.90
C ARG A 89 -38.46 14.31 5.26
N ASP A 90 -38.17 15.34 6.05
CA ASP A 90 -37.53 16.57 5.55
C ASP A 90 -35.99 16.55 5.66
N MET A 91 -35.40 15.41 6.11
CA MET A 91 -33.95 15.27 6.15
C MET A 91 -33.40 15.08 4.74
N PRO A 92 -32.53 15.99 4.27
CA PRO A 92 -31.87 15.81 2.97
C PRO A 92 -30.85 14.68 3.07
N VAL A 93 -31.13 13.56 2.38
CA VAL A 93 -30.25 12.39 2.35
C VAL A 93 -29.95 12.00 0.92
N ARG A 94 -28.67 11.97 0.57
CA ARG A 94 -28.17 11.38 -0.67
C ARG A 94 -27.98 9.88 -0.46
N VAL A 95 -28.39 9.11 -1.46
CA VAL A 95 -28.18 7.66 -1.50
C VAL A 95 -27.54 7.28 -2.81
N GLU A 96 -26.57 6.41 -2.73
CA GLU A 96 -25.97 5.72 -3.85
C GLU A 96 -26.01 4.21 -3.56
N ALA A 97 -26.60 3.45 -4.47
CA ALA A 97 -26.79 2.01 -4.32
C ALA A 97 -26.24 1.32 -5.58
N ASN A 98 -24.91 1.23 -5.65
CA ASN A 98 -24.24 0.63 -6.79
C ASN A 98 -24.51 -0.89 -6.84
N GLY A 99 -24.94 -1.40 -8.01
CA GLY A 99 -25.21 -2.82 -8.19
C GLY A 99 -26.46 -3.34 -7.45
N MET A 100 -27.20 -2.49 -6.72
CA MET A 100 -28.43 -2.86 -6.01
C MET A 100 -29.67 -2.37 -6.76
N GLN A 101 -30.78 -3.08 -6.57
CA GLN A 101 -32.07 -2.72 -7.13
C GLN A 101 -32.86 -1.86 -6.13
N ALA A 102 -33.33 -0.69 -6.54
CA ALA A 102 -34.31 0.08 -5.78
C ALA A 102 -35.65 -0.62 -5.84
N VAL A 103 -36.22 -0.94 -4.66
CA VAL A 103 -37.50 -1.68 -4.54
C VAL A 103 -38.66 -0.73 -4.28
N SER A 104 -38.48 0.19 -3.33
CA SER A 104 -39.54 1.17 -2.99
C SER A 104 -38.93 2.47 -2.43
N ASP A 105 -39.68 3.56 -2.60
CA ASP A 105 -39.42 4.87 -1.98
C ASP A 105 -40.77 5.45 -1.57
N THR A 106 -41.08 5.35 -0.29
CA THR A 106 -42.38 5.76 0.27
C THR A 106 -42.21 6.88 1.27
N THR A 107 -43.13 7.83 1.25
CA THR A 107 -43.11 8.97 2.17
C THR A 107 -44.43 8.99 2.95
N THR A 108 -44.33 9.03 4.26
CA THR A 108 -45.44 9.25 5.19
C THR A 108 -45.41 10.71 5.69
N ASP A 109 -46.31 11.07 6.60
CA ASP A 109 -46.36 12.44 7.17
C ASP A 109 -45.05 12.82 7.88
N SER A 110 -44.33 11.87 8.47
CA SER A 110 -43.11 12.12 9.30
C SER A 110 -41.85 11.41 8.80
N ARG A 111 -41.95 10.42 7.94
CA ARG A 111 -40.83 9.55 7.55
C ARG A 111 -40.76 9.35 6.03
N ARG A 112 -39.55 9.10 5.54
CA ARG A 112 -39.28 8.57 4.20
C ARG A 112 -38.57 7.24 4.35
N ILE A 113 -39.07 6.22 3.67
CA ILE A 113 -38.57 4.84 3.73
C ILE A 113 -38.16 4.43 2.31
N ARG A 114 -36.91 4.09 2.14
CA ARG A 114 -36.31 3.62 0.88
C ARG A 114 -35.74 2.23 1.07
N VAL A 115 -36.06 1.32 0.15
CA VAL A 115 -35.65 -0.09 0.21
C VAL A 115 -34.88 -0.46 -1.03
N TYR A 116 -33.72 -1.07 -0.82
CA TYR A 116 -32.83 -1.56 -1.86
C TYR A 116 -32.54 -3.04 -1.64
N ARG A 117 -32.37 -3.80 -2.71
CA ARG A 117 -32.05 -5.23 -2.64
C ARG A 117 -30.88 -5.59 -3.53
N TYR A 118 -30.14 -6.58 -3.10
CA TYR A 118 -29.09 -7.22 -3.87
C TYR A 118 -29.20 -8.74 -3.76
N ARG A 119 -28.86 -9.40 -4.84
CA ARG A 119 -28.69 -10.85 -4.93
C ARG A 119 -27.51 -11.12 -5.86
N THR A 120 -26.69 -12.09 -5.51
CA THR A 120 -25.62 -12.56 -6.41
C THR A 120 -26.22 -12.93 -7.77
N PRO A 121 -25.61 -12.50 -8.89
CA PRO A 121 -26.07 -12.87 -10.23
C PRO A 121 -26.13 -14.38 -10.43
N ALA A 122 -26.97 -14.85 -11.35
CA ALA A 122 -27.11 -16.28 -11.65
C ALA A 122 -25.82 -16.95 -12.14
N SER A 123 -24.80 -16.17 -12.55
CA SER A 123 -23.46 -16.66 -12.85
C SER A 123 -22.66 -17.11 -11.62
N GLY A 124 -23.20 -16.87 -10.43
CA GLY A 124 -22.53 -17.12 -9.15
C GLY A 124 -21.58 -16.01 -8.72
N PRO A 125 -21.01 -16.14 -7.50
CA PRO A 125 -20.01 -15.20 -6.99
C PRO A 125 -18.71 -15.29 -7.79
N LEU A 126 -17.92 -14.20 -7.76
CA LEU A 126 -16.60 -14.20 -8.35
C LEU A 126 -15.62 -15.04 -7.49
N ALA A 127 -14.61 -15.61 -8.12
CA ALA A 127 -13.53 -16.28 -7.37
C ALA A 127 -12.76 -15.28 -6.50
N GLU A 128 -12.30 -15.74 -5.34
CA GLU A 128 -11.40 -14.96 -4.50
C GLU A 128 -10.12 -14.61 -5.26
N GLN A 129 -9.73 -13.36 -5.20
CA GLN A 129 -8.52 -12.84 -5.82
C GLN A 129 -7.64 -12.20 -4.75
N ALA A 130 -6.45 -12.75 -4.54
CA ALA A 130 -5.53 -12.36 -3.47
C ALA A 130 -5.07 -10.88 -3.51
N SER A 131 -5.19 -10.22 -4.65
CA SER A 131 -4.74 -8.85 -4.86
C SER A 131 -5.76 -8.07 -5.67
N ALA A 132 -6.96 -7.89 -5.12
CA ALA A 132 -8.00 -7.08 -5.72
C ALA A 132 -8.03 -5.65 -5.14
N VAL A 133 -8.55 -4.71 -5.90
CA VAL A 133 -9.01 -3.42 -5.37
C VAL A 133 -10.17 -3.65 -4.40
N SER A 134 -10.55 -2.62 -3.65
CA SER A 134 -11.61 -2.73 -2.64
C SER A 134 -12.98 -3.08 -3.25
N THR A 135 -13.87 -3.60 -2.42
CA THR A 135 -15.26 -3.82 -2.81
C THR A 135 -15.97 -2.53 -3.21
N LEU A 136 -15.57 -1.40 -2.64
CA LEU A 136 -16.07 -0.08 -3.03
C LEU A 136 -15.73 0.27 -4.50
N ASP A 137 -14.60 -0.21 -5.01
CA ASP A 137 -14.17 0.01 -6.40
C ASP A 137 -14.80 -0.99 -7.39
N SER A 138 -15.15 -2.19 -6.93
CA SER A 138 -15.43 -3.34 -7.81
C SER A 138 -16.75 -4.06 -7.51
N GLY A 139 -17.32 -3.88 -6.32
CA GLY A 139 -18.49 -4.62 -5.86
C GLY A 139 -19.76 -3.78 -5.77
N PRO A 140 -20.87 -4.43 -5.42
CA PRO A 140 -22.08 -3.74 -5.03
C PRO A 140 -21.91 -3.10 -3.66
N TYR A 141 -22.46 -1.90 -3.49
CA TYR A 141 -22.46 -1.18 -2.22
C TYR A 141 -23.69 -0.29 -2.08
N PHE A 142 -24.02 0.00 -0.84
CA PHE A 142 -25.00 0.99 -0.44
C PHE A 142 -24.32 2.09 0.36
N VAL A 143 -24.61 3.35 0.04
CA VAL A 143 -24.15 4.53 0.74
C VAL A 143 -25.32 5.45 1.01
N ALA A 144 -25.46 5.94 2.25
CA ALA A 144 -26.40 6.98 2.61
C ALA A 144 -25.71 8.05 3.45
N THR A 145 -25.97 9.32 3.16
CA THR A 145 -25.35 10.44 3.87
C THR A 145 -26.20 11.69 3.80
N ASN A 146 -26.09 12.53 4.83
CA ASN A 146 -26.64 13.89 4.81
C ASN A 146 -25.57 14.97 4.58
N PHE A 147 -24.33 14.60 4.27
CA PHE A 147 -23.39 15.53 3.68
C PHE A 147 -23.85 15.94 2.28
N THR A 148 -23.69 17.21 1.94
CA THR A 148 -24.18 17.75 0.66
C THR A 148 -23.15 17.63 -0.46
N SER A 149 -21.87 17.59 -0.12
CA SER A 149 -20.73 17.46 -1.05
C SER A 149 -19.47 17.02 -0.29
N TYR A 150 -18.44 16.61 -1.01
CA TYR A 150 -17.12 16.39 -0.40
C TYR A 150 -16.52 17.67 0.21
N ALA A 151 -16.82 18.84 -0.35
CA ALA A 151 -16.45 20.11 0.28
C ALA A 151 -17.13 20.33 1.63
N ASP A 152 -18.32 19.75 1.86
CA ASP A 152 -18.98 19.76 3.18
C ASP A 152 -18.27 18.83 4.17
N VAL A 153 -17.78 17.67 3.71
CA VAL A 153 -16.89 16.77 4.49
C VAL A 153 -15.58 17.48 4.83
N ALA A 154 -14.95 18.14 3.85
CA ALA A 154 -13.72 18.91 4.06
C ALA A 154 -13.88 19.97 5.16
N ARG A 155 -14.94 20.79 5.09
CA ARG A 155 -15.23 21.82 6.11
C ARG A 155 -15.42 21.22 7.50
N ALA A 156 -16.10 20.09 7.61
CA ALA A 156 -16.32 19.42 8.88
C ALA A 156 -14.99 18.94 9.51
N PHE A 157 -14.08 18.43 8.69
CA PHE A 157 -12.74 18.01 9.14
C PHE A 157 -11.83 19.22 9.44
N GLU A 158 -11.83 20.26 8.59
CA GLU A 158 -11.02 21.47 8.75
C GLU A 158 -11.35 22.22 10.04
N ALA A 159 -12.62 22.23 10.43
CA ALA A 159 -13.04 22.82 11.71
C ALA A 159 -12.35 22.17 12.92
N GLY A 160 -11.97 20.92 12.83
CA GLY A 160 -11.20 20.19 13.85
C GLY A 160 -9.70 20.45 13.76
N ILE A 161 -9.11 20.43 12.57
CA ILE A 161 -7.64 20.48 12.40
C ILE A 161 -7.07 21.91 12.41
N ALA A 162 -7.77 22.90 11.86
CA ALA A 162 -7.26 24.27 11.75
C ALA A 162 -6.86 24.90 13.10
N PRO A 163 -7.63 24.77 14.18
CA PRO A 163 -7.24 25.29 15.49
C PRO A 163 -6.00 24.58 16.06
N GLN A 164 -5.81 23.30 15.74
CA GLN A 164 -4.75 22.46 16.29
C GLN A 164 -3.40 22.62 15.56
N SER A 165 -3.40 23.20 14.36
CA SER A 165 -2.20 23.41 13.51
C SER A 165 -1.68 24.86 13.53
N GLN A 166 -1.86 25.57 14.65
CA GLN A 166 -1.40 26.95 14.77
C GLN A 166 0.09 27.03 15.16
N PRO A 167 0.87 27.95 14.56
CA PRO A 167 2.29 28.13 14.87
C PRO A 167 2.47 28.94 16.16
N THR A 168 2.51 28.27 17.31
CA THR A 168 2.79 28.88 18.62
C THR A 168 4.26 29.30 18.74
N ALA A 169 4.64 29.93 19.85
CA ALA A 169 6.04 30.30 20.11
C ALA A 169 6.95 29.07 20.18
N ALA A 170 6.50 27.96 20.78
CA ALA A 170 7.27 26.72 20.85
C ALA A 170 7.45 26.10 19.47
N ILE A 171 6.39 26.08 18.64
CA ILE A 171 6.46 25.58 17.25
C ILE A 171 7.41 26.43 16.41
N ARG A 172 7.38 27.78 16.53
CA ARG A 172 8.32 28.67 15.82
C ARG A 172 9.76 28.38 16.20
N ALA A 173 10.04 28.32 17.50
CA ALA A 173 11.38 28.01 18.00
C ALA A 173 11.88 26.62 17.52
N GLN A 174 10.99 25.64 17.40
CA GLN A 174 11.34 24.34 16.87
C GLN A 174 11.61 24.39 15.36
N ALA A 175 10.78 25.09 14.59
CA ALA A 175 10.96 25.26 13.16
C ALA A 175 12.31 25.96 12.87
N ASP A 176 12.66 27.00 13.63
CA ASP A 176 13.95 27.71 13.51
C ASP A 176 15.13 26.79 13.83
N ARG A 177 15.02 25.96 14.87
CA ARG A 177 16.07 24.96 15.19
C ARG A 177 16.29 23.94 14.08
N ILE A 178 15.19 23.48 13.46
CA ILE A 178 15.24 22.48 12.37
C ILE A 178 15.87 23.07 11.11
N THR A 179 15.48 24.29 10.75
CA THR A 179 15.87 24.89 9.46
C THR A 179 17.20 25.66 9.54
N GLY A 180 17.61 26.11 10.73
CA GLY A 180 18.82 26.93 10.89
C GLY A 180 18.85 28.12 9.93
N ASP A 181 19.98 28.31 9.27
CA ASP A 181 20.23 29.40 8.31
C ASP A 181 19.84 29.03 6.86
N VAL A 182 19.14 27.92 6.64
CA VAL A 182 18.71 27.50 5.30
C VAL A 182 17.68 28.49 4.76
N ALA A 183 18.00 29.14 3.63
CA ALA A 183 17.14 30.14 3.00
C ALA A 183 16.15 29.53 1.98
N ASP A 184 16.52 28.41 1.35
CA ASP A 184 15.67 27.74 0.36
C ASP A 184 14.43 27.13 1.01
N ARG A 185 13.25 27.57 0.58
CA ARG A 185 11.97 27.19 1.18
C ARG A 185 11.64 25.72 1.00
N ARG A 186 12.00 25.13 -0.15
CA ARG A 186 11.77 23.72 -0.40
C ARG A 186 12.68 22.85 0.47
N GLN A 187 13.93 23.29 0.67
CA GLN A 187 14.86 22.63 1.59
C GLN A 187 14.42 22.78 3.05
N GLN A 188 13.88 23.93 3.46
CA GLN A 188 13.26 24.08 4.79
C GLN A 188 12.12 23.08 4.99
N ALA A 189 11.22 22.97 4.02
CA ALA A 189 10.10 22.00 4.07
C ALA A 189 10.60 20.55 4.16
N MET A 190 11.63 20.20 3.41
CA MET A 190 12.26 18.89 3.45
C MET A 190 12.89 18.59 4.83
N LEU A 191 13.59 19.53 5.43
CA LEU A 191 14.19 19.36 6.76
C LEU A 191 13.10 19.18 7.84
N ILE A 192 12.02 19.96 7.77
CA ILE A 192 10.88 19.84 8.68
C ILE A 192 10.19 18.48 8.50
N TYR A 193 9.97 18.05 7.25
CA TYR A 193 9.43 16.73 6.93
C TYR A 193 10.26 15.60 7.56
N GLU A 194 11.57 15.62 7.33
CA GLU A 194 12.48 14.61 7.88
C GLU A 194 12.47 14.61 9.40
N TRP A 195 12.44 15.80 9.99
CA TRP A 195 12.39 15.92 11.45
C TRP A 195 11.12 15.31 12.02
N VAL A 196 9.94 15.68 11.50
CA VAL A 196 8.66 15.13 11.97
C VAL A 196 8.61 13.62 11.77
N SER A 197 8.98 13.14 10.58
CA SER A 197 8.96 11.70 10.25
C SER A 197 9.84 10.84 11.16
N ARG A 198 10.88 11.41 11.74
CA ARG A 198 11.84 10.68 12.59
C ARG A 198 11.64 10.85 14.07
N ASN A 199 11.16 12.01 14.49
CA ASN A 199 11.10 12.35 15.92
C ASN A 199 9.70 12.18 16.50
N ILE A 200 8.67 12.10 15.67
CA ILE A 200 7.30 11.85 16.12
C ILE A 200 6.96 10.39 15.82
N ARG A 201 6.72 9.63 16.88
CA ARG A 201 6.35 8.22 16.75
C ARG A 201 4.90 8.11 16.28
N TYR A 202 4.67 7.37 15.20
CA TYR A 202 3.30 7.06 14.78
C TYR A 202 2.63 6.12 15.77
N LEU A 203 1.50 6.58 16.31
CA LEU A 203 0.68 5.82 17.24
C LEU A 203 -0.79 6.20 17.05
N ALA A 204 -1.60 5.25 16.58
CA ALA A 204 -3.02 5.48 16.39
C ALA A 204 -3.73 5.66 17.75
N ALA A 205 -4.49 6.76 17.90
CA ALA A 205 -5.24 7.10 19.10
C ALA A 205 -6.72 7.30 18.76
N TYR A 206 -7.58 6.42 19.28
CA TYR A 206 -9.01 6.37 18.96
C TYR A 206 -9.89 6.54 20.22
N VAL A 207 -9.59 7.52 21.07
CA VAL A 207 -10.36 7.81 22.29
C VAL A 207 -11.19 9.08 22.12
N GLY A 208 -12.47 9.02 22.43
CA GLY A 208 -13.39 10.17 22.35
C GLY A 208 -13.56 10.70 20.92
N THR A 209 -13.39 12.02 20.70
CA THR A 209 -13.39 12.66 19.37
C THR A 209 -12.07 12.45 18.62
N GLY A 210 -11.12 11.75 19.23
CA GLY A 210 -9.81 11.41 18.67
C GLY A 210 -9.81 10.83 17.26
N PRO A 211 -10.84 10.09 16.78
CA PRO A 211 -10.88 9.63 15.38
C PRO A 211 -10.82 10.75 14.33
N VAL A 212 -11.33 11.96 14.62
CA VAL A 212 -11.48 13.03 13.63
C VAL A 212 -10.84 14.35 14.00
N VAL A 213 -10.61 14.63 15.29
CA VAL A 213 -9.97 15.87 15.78
C VAL A 213 -8.55 15.56 16.25
N PRO A 214 -7.51 16.18 15.68
CA PRO A 214 -6.14 15.98 16.14
C PRO A 214 -5.87 16.63 17.50
N HIS A 215 -4.82 16.16 18.17
CA HIS A 215 -4.20 16.89 19.27
C HIS A 215 -3.56 18.19 18.77
N SER A 216 -3.34 19.15 19.66
CA SER A 216 -2.64 20.37 19.27
C SER A 216 -1.19 20.07 18.84
N ALA A 217 -0.67 20.84 17.89
CA ALA A 217 0.72 20.73 17.46
C ALA A 217 1.71 20.84 18.63
N ASP A 218 1.41 21.67 19.63
CA ASP A 218 2.23 21.78 20.86
C ASP A 218 2.23 20.49 21.67
N SER A 219 1.08 19.83 21.80
CA SER A 219 0.99 18.55 22.52
C SER A 219 1.77 17.47 21.79
N VAL A 220 1.59 17.36 20.47
CA VAL A 220 2.31 16.37 19.64
C VAL A 220 3.83 16.61 19.69
N LEU A 221 4.26 17.89 19.64
CA LEU A 221 5.67 18.26 19.76
C LEU A 221 6.25 17.87 21.12
N ARG A 222 5.53 18.12 22.21
CA ARG A 222 5.95 17.82 23.58
C ARG A 222 5.98 16.31 23.84
N ASP A 223 4.94 15.60 23.41
CA ASP A 223 4.71 14.20 23.75
C ASP A 223 5.48 13.25 22.82
N GLY A 224 5.88 13.71 21.63
CA GLY A 224 6.71 12.97 20.68
C GLY A 224 6.00 11.82 19.96
N TYR A 225 4.67 11.78 19.99
CA TYR A 225 3.86 10.77 19.27
C TYR A 225 2.52 11.35 18.82
N GLY A 226 1.89 10.68 17.87
CA GLY A 226 0.58 11.01 17.35
C GLY A 226 0.18 10.09 16.21
N ASP A 227 -1.07 10.20 15.78
CA ASP A 227 -1.56 9.50 14.58
C ASP A 227 -1.44 10.38 13.31
N CYS A 228 -2.08 9.96 12.19
CA CYS A 228 -1.92 10.64 10.91
C CYS A 228 -2.34 12.12 10.94
N LYS A 229 -3.46 12.46 11.58
CA LYS A 229 -3.94 13.83 11.69
C LYS A 229 -3.09 14.67 12.66
N ASP A 230 -2.52 14.06 13.70
CA ASP A 230 -1.59 14.69 14.64
C ASP A 230 -0.28 15.05 13.94
N HIS A 231 0.27 14.11 13.15
CA HIS A 231 1.43 14.32 12.28
C HIS A 231 1.17 15.46 11.30
N ALA A 232 0.00 15.45 10.63
CA ALA A 232 -0.39 16.52 9.71
C ALA A 232 -0.49 17.88 10.42
N ALA A 233 -1.14 17.94 11.58
CA ALA A 233 -1.31 19.18 12.35
C ALA A 233 0.05 19.78 12.76
N LEU A 234 0.97 18.96 13.30
CA LEU A 234 2.30 19.42 13.68
C LEU A 234 3.12 19.84 12.46
N PHE A 235 3.11 19.06 11.38
CA PHE A 235 3.86 19.37 10.17
C PHE A 235 3.38 20.69 9.54
N ILE A 236 2.06 20.89 9.43
CA ILE A 236 1.44 22.14 8.96
C ILE A 236 1.86 23.32 9.85
N ALA A 237 1.81 23.16 11.18
CA ALA A 237 2.18 24.23 12.11
C ALA A 237 3.65 24.65 11.96
N LEU A 238 4.57 23.70 11.83
CA LEU A 238 6.01 23.95 11.61
C LEU A 238 6.27 24.64 10.26
N LEU A 239 5.60 24.21 9.19
CA LEU A 239 5.70 24.84 7.87
C LEU A 239 5.16 26.28 7.88
N ARG A 240 4.00 26.48 8.48
CA ARG A 240 3.39 27.83 8.65
C ARG A 240 4.28 28.76 9.48
N ALA A 241 5.03 28.25 10.46
CA ALA A 241 6.02 29.01 11.22
C ALA A 241 7.13 29.60 10.33
N LYS A 242 7.43 28.94 9.20
CA LYS A 242 8.37 29.40 8.17
C LYS A 242 7.70 30.11 6.99
N GLY A 243 6.39 30.42 7.11
CA GLY A 243 5.61 31.06 6.05
C GLY A 243 5.31 30.17 4.85
N ILE A 244 5.52 28.85 4.95
CA ILE A 244 5.22 27.90 3.89
C ILE A 244 3.77 27.45 4.02
N ARG A 245 2.96 27.63 2.96
CA ARG A 245 1.58 27.16 2.93
C ARG A 245 1.55 25.64 2.89
N ALA A 246 0.70 25.08 3.75
CA ALA A 246 0.47 23.63 3.82
C ALA A 246 -0.98 23.38 4.24
N ASP A 247 -1.64 22.49 3.54
CA ASP A 247 -3.04 22.15 3.73
C ASP A 247 -3.18 20.68 4.07
N SER A 248 -4.08 20.33 4.99
CA SER A 248 -4.38 18.94 5.32
C SER A 248 -5.19 18.30 4.19
N VAL A 249 -4.89 17.05 3.87
CA VAL A 249 -5.55 16.30 2.81
C VAL A 249 -5.96 14.93 3.31
N LEU A 250 -7.23 14.60 3.09
CA LEU A 250 -7.78 13.29 3.41
C LEU A 250 -7.62 12.34 2.21
N VAL A 251 -7.16 11.13 2.46
CA VAL A 251 -6.90 10.11 1.44
C VAL A 251 -7.26 8.71 1.94
N ASN A 252 -7.52 7.77 1.04
CA ASN A 252 -7.60 6.36 1.40
C ASN A 252 -6.20 5.72 1.39
N LEU A 253 -5.74 5.27 2.54
CA LEU A 253 -4.51 4.47 2.66
C LEU A 253 -4.87 2.99 2.54
N GLY A 254 -4.77 2.44 1.33
CA GLY A 254 -5.17 1.04 1.09
C GLY A 254 -5.40 0.74 -0.39
N ASN A 255 -6.37 -0.12 -0.65
CA ASN A 255 -6.70 -0.63 -1.99
C ASN A 255 -7.95 0.00 -2.62
N SER A 256 -8.52 1.07 -2.03
CA SER A 256 -9.62 1.83 -2.64
C SER A 256 -9.09 3.00 -3.45
N TYR A 257 -9.53 3.10 -4.70
CA TYR A 257 -9.08 4.08 -5.71
C TYR A 257 -10.20 4.98 -6.22
N ARG A 258 -11.42 4.75 -5.76
CA ARG A 258 -12.60 5.53 -6.13
C ARG A 258 -13.29 6.10 -4.91
N LEU A 259 -14.09 7.13 -5.15
CA LEU A 259 -15.04 7.68 -4.18
C LEU A 259 -16.44 7.47 -4.72
N PRO A 260 -17.42 7.17 -3.85
CA PRO A 260 -18.83 7.27 -4.21
C PRO A 260 -19.21 8.70 -4.62
N ASP A 261 -20.22 8.84 -5.47
CA ASP A 261 -20.79 10.16 -5.78
C ASP A 261 -21.50 10.78 -4.56
N ALA A 262 -22.06 9.93 -3.70
CA ALA A 262 -22.57 10.34 -2.41
C ALA A 262 -21.40 10.61 -1.43
N PRO A 263 -21.28 11.84 -0.89
CA PRO A 263 -20.11 12.23 -0.12
C PRO A 263 -20.10 11.55 1.25
N VAL A 264 -19.13 10.68 1.47
CA VAL A 264 -18.93 9.94 2.71
C VAL A 264 -17.53 10.15 3.27
N TRP A 265 -17.43 10.31 4.57
CA TRP A 265 -16.12 10.54 5.20
C TRP A 265 -15.37 9.23 5.48
N TYR A 266 -16.04 8.10 5.67
CA TYR A 266 -15.44 6.79 5.97
C TYR A 266 -14.49 6.25 4.89
N VAL A 267 -14.59 6.74 3.66
CA VAL A 267 -13.67 6.36 2.58
C VAL A 267 -12.27 6.91 2.82
N PHE A 268 -12.14 7.93 3.65
CA PHE A 268 -10.86 8.51 4.03
C PHE A 268 -10.44 7.96 5.39
N ASN A 269 -9.36 7.23 5.41
CA ASN A 269 -8.81 6.61 6.60
C ASN A 269 -7.42 7.15 6.96
N HIS A 270 -6.93 8.15 6.23
CA HIS A 270 -5.60 8.72 6.42
C HIS A 270 -5.56 10.20 6.09
N ALA A 271 -4.70 10.94 6.81
CA ALA A 271 -4.43 12.35 6.59
C ALA A 271 -2.96 12.53 6.19
N ILE A 272 -2.74 13.25 5.10
CA ILE A 272 -1.43 13.68 4.59
C ILE A 272 -1.44 15.20 4.40
N VAL A 273 -0.35 15.76 3.90
CA VAL A 273 -0.23 17.22 3.71
C VAL A 273 0.06 17.55 2.25
N TRP A 274 -0.68 18.51 1.71
CA TRP A 274 -0.42 19.14 0.41
C TRP A 274 0.39 20.42 0.59
N LEU A 275 1.42 20.58 -0.19
CA LEU A 275 2.26 21.77 -0.25
C LEU A 275 2.06 22.44 -1.63
N PRO A 276 1.12 23.40 -1.76
CA PRO A 276 0.77 24.00 -3.05
C PRO A 276 1.94 24.70 -3.74
N GLU A 277 2.83 25.34 -2.98
CA GLU A 277 4.01 26.05 -3.50
C GLU A 277 4.96 25.12 -4.27
N PHE A 278 5.00 23.84 -3.90
CA PHE A 278 5.90 22.85 -4.51
C PHE A 278 5.17 21.83 -5.37
N ALA A 279 3.85 21.91 -5.43
CA ALA A 279 2.96 20.95 -6.11
C ALA A 279 3.27 19.50 -5.67
N LEU A 280 3.41 19.26 -4.36
CA LEU A 280 3.72 17.93 -3.83
C LEU A 280 2.89 17.57 -2.58
N PHE A 281 2.69 16.26 -2.40
CA PHE A 281 2.13 15.67 -1.19
C PHE A 281 3.26 15.15 -0.29
N ALA A 282 3.05 15.21 1.02
CA ALA A 282 3.99 14.68 2.01
C ALA A 282 3.24 13.94 3.12
N ASP A 283 3.72 12.72 3.44
CA ASP A 283 3.19 11.87 4.49
C ASP A 283 4.26 11.63 5.55
N THR A 284 4.21 12.38 6.64
CA THR A 284 5.18 12.29 7.74
C THR A 284 4.98 11.07 8.64
N THR A 285 3.91 10.30 8.47
CA THR A 285 3.68 9.05 9.22
C THR A 285 4.56 7.91 8.72
N ASN A 286 5.05 8.02 7.47
CA ASN A 286 5.97 7.05 6.88
C ASN A 286 7.43 7.50 7.09
N GLY A 287 8.01 7.13 8.24
CA GLY A 287 9.39 7.47 8.60
C GLY A 287 10.49 6.94 7.66
N PHE A 288 10.13 6.28 6.56
CA PHE A 288 11.05 5.67 5.59
C PHE A 288 10.89 6.21 4.17
N ALA A 289 9.92 7.08 3.92
CA ALA A 289 9.68 7.68 2.62
C ALA A 289 10.52 8.94 2.40
N PRO A 290 11.08 9.17 1.20
CA PRO A 290 11.66 10.45 0.83
C PRO A 290 10.60 11.57 0.81
N PHE A 291 11.03 12.82 1.02
CA PHE A 291 10.16 13.99 0.89
C PHE A 291 9.50 14.07 -0.48
N GLY A 292 8.18 14.16 -0.51
CA GLY A 292 7.39 14.22 -1.75
C GLY A 292 7.15 12.85 -2.42
N ILE A 293 7.58 11.75 -1.80
CA ILE A 293 7.31 10.39 -2.27
C ILE A 293 6.30 9.74 -1.31
N LEU A 294 5.13 9.40 -1.84
CA LEU A 294 4.10 8.68 -1.09
C LEU A 294 4.35 7.16 -1.13
N SER A 295 3.84 6.45 -0.14
CA SER A 295 3.73 5.00 -0.22
C SER A 295 2.80 4.57 -1.36
N PHE A 296 2.95 3.33 -1.85
CA PHE A 296 2.06 2.79 -2.88
C PHE A 296 0.59 2.88 -2.47
N ALA A 297 0.29 2.61 -1.20
CA ALA A 297 -1.05 2.63 -0.64
C ALA A 297 -1.72 4.02 -0.64
N ALA A 298 -0.91 5.11 -0.65
CA ALA A 298 -1.39 6.49 -0.70
C ALA A 298 -1.30 7.13 -2.09
N SER A 299 -0.76 6.42 -3.08
CA SER A 299 -0.55 6.91 -4.44
C SER A 299 -1.73 6.58 -5.35
N ASP A 300 -1.98 7.42 -6.38
CA ASP A 300 -3.06 7.27 -7.37
C ASP A 300 -4.45 7.28 -6.74
N LYS A 301 -4.68 8.19 -5.80
CA LYS A 301 -5.91 8.28 -4.99
C LYS A 301 -6.60 9.62 -5.16
N PRO A 302 -7.95 9.65 -5.18
CA PRO A 302 -8.67 10.88 -4.86
C PRO A 302 -8.26 11.38 -3.48
N ALA A 303 -8.01 12.68 -3.38
CA ALA A 303 -7.47 13.33 -2.20
C ALA A 303 -8.22 14.63 -1.92
N LEU A 304 -8.87 14.72 -0.76
CA LEU A 304 -9.72 15.86 -0.41
C LEU A 304 -8.92 16.90 0.39
N ASP A 305 -8.65 18.05 -0.22
CA ASP A 305 -8.05 19.19 0.47
C ASP A 305 -9.07 19.78 1.47
N THR A 306 -8.75 19.74 2.75
CA THR A 306 -9.69 20.17 3.79
C THR A 306 -9.82 21.67 3.89
N ALA A 307 -8.77 22.42 3.56
CA ALA A 307 -8.74 23.88 3.62
C ALA A 307 -9.55 24.53 2.50
N THR A 308 -9.53 23.95 1.31
CA THR A 308 -10.22 24.50 0.13
C THR A 308 -11.51 23.76 -0.23
N GLY A 309 -11.64 22.51 0.18
CA GLY A 309 -12.72 21.61 -0.26
C GLY A 309 -12.54 21.09 -1.67
N GLU A 310 -11.39 21.30 -2.29
CA GLU A 310 -11.06 20.85 -3.63
C GLU A 310 -10.69 19.35 -3.62
N MET A 311 -11.12 18.64 -4.65
CA MET A 311 -10.72 17.26 -4.88
C MET A 311 -9.45 17.24 -5.73
N LEU A 312 -8.34 16.89 -5.09
CA LEU A 312 -7.05 16.64 -5.70
C LEU A 312 -6.89 15.16 -6.07
N HIS A 313 -5.75 14.81 -6.67
CA HIS A 313 -5.38 13.44 -6.94
C HIS A 313 -3.90 13.22 -6.59
N THR A 314 -3.61 12.23 -5.75
CA THR A 314 -2.21 11.89 -5.47
C THR A 314 -1.57 11.23 -6.69
N PRO A 315 -0.30 11.54 -7.02
CA PRO A 315 0.31 11.04 -8.24
C PRO A 315 0.45 9.52 -8.21
N PRO A 316 0.25 8.84 -9.35
CA PRO A 316 0.58 7.43 -9.49
C PRO A 316 2.09 7.21 -9.38
N GLN A 317 2.48 5.97 -9.18
CA GLN A 317 3.85 5.54 -9.30
C GLN A 317 4.36 5.77 -10.74
N ASN A 318 5.62 6.12 -10.91
CA ASN A 318 6.24 6.25 -12.22
C ASN A 318 7.64 5.63 -12.26
N ALA A 319 8.18 5.43 -13.46
CA ALA A 319 9.47 4.77 -13.64
C ALA A 319 10.69 5.56 -13.11
N THR A 320 10.53 6.87 -12.87
CA THR A 320 11.62 7.71 -12.34
C THR A 320 11.66 7.75 -10.83
N ASN A 321 10.50 7.71 -10.17
CA ASN A 321 10.38 7.72 -8.70
C ASN A 321 10.19 6.32 -8.10
N SER A 322 10.36 5.25 -8.90
CA SER A 322 10.32 3.87 -8.47
C SER A 322 11.29 3.04 -9.33
N ALA A 323 12.58 3.06 -8.97
CA ALA A 323 13.61 2.40 -9.75
C ALA A 323 14.54 1.53 -8.89
N SER A 324 14.93 0.37 -9.44
CA SER A 324 15.94 -0.53 -8.87
C SER A 324 17.04 -0.77 -9.90
N SER A 325 18.30 -0.71 -9.42
CA SER A 325 19.47 -1.12 -10.18
C SER A 325 20.30 -2.07 -9.34
N ILE A 326 20.61 -3.24 -9.90
CA ILE A 326 21.46 -4.24 -9.27
C ILE A 326 22.64 -4.55 -10.17
N ASN A 327 23.84 -4.67 -9.58
CA ASN A 327 25.04 -5.03 -10.28
C ASN A 327 25.76 -6.10 -9.46
N TYR A 328 26.07 -7.25 -10.07
CA TYR A 328 26.81 -8.33 -9.43
C TYR A 328 27.95 -8.83 -10.29
N THR A 329 29.10 -9.04 -9.68
CA THR A 329 30.17 -9.90 -10.18
C THR A 329 30.08 -11.24 -9.47
N ILE A 330 30.03 -12.32 -10.26
CA ILE A 330 29.82 -13.69 -9.83
C ILE A 330 31.01 -14.49 -10.33
N LYS A 331 31.93 -14.85 -9.44
CA LYS A 331 33.12 -15.65 -9.77
C LYS A 331 32.87 -17.11 -9.42
N VAL A 332 32.62 -17.93 -10.43
CA VAL A 332 32.43 -19.37 -10.26
C VAL A 332 33.78 -20.00 -9.97
N ARG A 333 33.86 -20.82 -8.94
CA ARG A 333 35.06 -21.58 -8.54
C ARG A 333 35.08 -22.97 -9.16
N GLU A 334 36.22 -23.64 -9.06
CA GLU A 334 36.40 -25.00 -9.59
C GLU A 334 35.56 -26.08 -8.90
N ASP A 335 35.07 -25.80 -7.67
CA ASP A 335 34.18 -26.65 -6.91
C ASP A 335 32.68 -26.41 -7.22
N GLY A 336 32.38 -25.45 -8.09
CA GLY A 336 31.00 -25.09 -8.47
C GLY A 336 30.31 -24.07 -7.55
N ASP A 337 30.92 -23.71 -6.46
CA ASP A 337 30.50 -22.54 -5.64
C ASP A 337 30.85 -21.24 -6.35
N ALA A 338 30.33 -20.13 -5.89
CA ALA A 338 30.63 -18.83 -6.47
C ALA A 338 30.84 -17.74 -5.41
N ASP A 339 31.86 -16.91 -5.61
CA ASP A 339 32.03 -15.68 -4.84
C ASP A 339 31.19 -14.56 -5.46
N LEU A 340 30.44 -13.87 -4.63
CA LEU A 340 29.58 -12.74 -4.98
C LEU A 340 30.16 -11.43 -4.49
N ALA A 341 30.14 -10.43 -5.36
CA ALA A 341 30.31 -9.03 -4.98
C ALA A 341 29.32 -8.18 -5.78
N GLY A 342 28.56 -7.33 -5.13
CA GLY A 342 27.56 -6.56 -5.86
C GLY A 342 27.03 -5.35 -5.11
N THR A 343 26.21 -4.58 -5.82
CA THR A 343 25.52 -3.40 -5.30
C THR A 343 24.06 -3.43 -5.70
N ILE A 344 23.22 -2.94 -4.79
CA ILE A 344 21.78 -2.73 -5.04
C ILE A 344 21.51 -1.24 -4.75
N THR A 345 20.88 -0.56 -5.69
CA THR A 345 20.45 0.84 -5.53
C THR A 345 18.96 0.94 -5.77
N LEU A 346 18.23 1.50 -4.79
CA LEU A 346 16.78 1.65 -4.83
C LEU A 346 16.42 3.13 -4.72
N VAL A 347 15.61 3.62 -5.66
CA VAL A 347 15.23 5.03 -5.76
C VAL A 347 13.74 5.18 -5.45
N GLY A 348 13.40 6.13 -4.59
CA GLY A 348 12.03 6.55 -4.32
C GLY A 348 11.17 5.46 -3.67
N GLN A 349 10.00 5.20 -4.23
CA GLN A 349 8.97 4.38 -3.60
C GLN A 349 9.41 2.91 -3.37
N ILE A 350 10.16 2.32 -4.31
CA ILE A 350 10.67 0.94 -4.18
C ILE A 350 11.66 0.79 -3.02
N GLY A 351 12.28 1.89 -2.58
CA GLY A 351 13.21 1.92 -1.45
C GLY A 351 12.56 1.99 -0.07
N ILE A 352 11.25 2.30 0.04
CA ILE A 352 10.58 2.54 1.33
C ILE A 352 10.58 1.29 2.21
N ALA A 353 10.06 0.17 1.71
CA ALA A 353 10.00 -1.08 2.47
C ALA A 353 11.38 -1.67 2.78
N PRO A 354 12.33 -1.72 1.82
CA PRO A 354 13.71 -2.10 2.11
C PRO A 354 14.38 -1.22 3.19
N ARG A 355 14.24 0.10 3.13
CA ARG A 355 14.80 1.01 4.16
C ARG A 355 14.30 0.65 5.55
N ARG A 356 12.99 0.38 5.69
CA ARG A 356 12.42 -0.10 6.97
C ARG A 356 13.05 -1.42 7.41
N GLN A 357 13.20 -2.39 6.51
CA GLN A 357 13.80 -3.68 6.83
C GLN A 357 15.27 -3.53 7.28
N LEU A 358 16.03 -2.66 6.61
CA LEU A 358 17.44 -2.40 6.93
C LEU A 358 17.65 -1.75 8.30
N THR A 359 16.69 -0.95 8.77
CA THR A 359 16.75 -0.31 10.08
C THR A 359 16.24 -1.20 11.22
N GLN A 360 15.41 -2.20 10.91
CA GLN A 360 14.75 -3.06 11.91
C GLN A 360 15.37 -4.46 12.04
N ASN A 361 16.27 -4.87 11.12
CA ASN A 361 16.87 -6.19 11.11
C ASN A 361 18.39 -6.14 11.16
N THR A 362 19.01 -7.22 11.64
CA THR A 362 20.45 -7.39 11.58
C THR A 362 20.93 -7.67 10.15
N ARG A 363 22.17 -7.32 9.81
CA ARG A 363 22.78 -7.59 8.51
C ARG A 363 22.72 -9.06 8.13
N GLN A 364 22.97 -9.95 9.10
CA GLN A 364 22.88 -11.40 8.89
C GLN A 364 21.48 -11.86 8.52
N ARG A 365 20.44 -11.32 9.20
CA ARG A 365 19.05 -11.62 8.85
C ARG A 365 18.70 -11.17 7.46
N ILE A 366 19.13 -9.97 7.08
CA ILE A 366 18.92 -9.42 5.74
C ILE A 366 19.59 -10.31 4.68
N GLY A 367 20.85 -10.67 4.89
CA GLY A 367 21.59 -11.54 3.97
C GLY A 367 20.91 -12.90 3.79
N TYR A 368 20.50 -13.53 4.88
CA TYR A 368 19.76 -14.79 4.84
C TYR A 368 18.47 -14.69 4.04
N GLU A 369 17.64 -13.66 4.29
CA GLU A 369 16.37 -13.48 3.60
C GLU A 369 16.55 -13.19 2.10
N LEU A 370 17.55 -12.42 1.72
CA LEU A 370 17.88 -12.13 0.33
C LEU A 370 18.29 -13.40 -0.43
N LEU A 371 19.14 -14.25 0.15
CA LEU A 371 19.51 -15.54 -0.44
C LEU A 371 18.29 -16.46 -0.58
N ARG A 372 17.51 -16.59 0.48
CA ARG A 372 16.31 -17.43 0.50
C ARG A 372 15.30 -17.01 -0.57
N GLN A 373 15.03 -15.71 -0.73
CA GLN A 373 14.12 -15.19 -1.76
C GLN A 373 14.61 -15.44 -3.19
N SER A 374 15.92 -15.51 -3.38
CA SER A 374 16.56 -15.82 -4.67
C SER A 374 16.65 -17.34 -4.94
N GLY A 375 16.29 -18.18 -3.96
CA GLY A 375 16.43 -19.63 -4.05
C GLY A 375 17.88 -20.09 -3.99
N LEU A 376 18.77 -19.28 -3.43
CA LEU A 376 20.20 -19.54 -3.31
C LEU A 376 20.55 -19.98 -1.87
N THR A 377 21.60 -20.79 -1.77
CA THR A 377 22.20 -21.19 -0.49
C THR A 377 23.62 -20.65 -0.38
N GLY A 378 24.06 -20.36 0.85
CA GLY A 378 25.38 -19.78 1.07
C GLY A 378 25.39 -18.79 2.23
N THR A 379 26.36 -17.87 2.21
CA THR A 379 26.49 -16.81 3.21
C THR A 379 26.86 -15.51 2.51
N ILE A 380 26.07 -14.47 2.76
CA ILE A 380 26.37 -13.13 2.28
C ILE A 380 26.36 -12.13 3.45
N ASP A 381 27.27 -11.18 3.41
CA ASP A 381 27.27 -9.98 4.24
C ASP A 381 26.69 -8.81 3.44
N VAL A 382 25.84 -8.02 4.11
CA VAL A 382 25.16 -6.87 3.51
C VAL A 382 25.60 -5.61 4.24
N LEU A 383 26.34 -4.76 3.56
CA LEU A 383 26.70 -3.44 4.05
C LEU A 383 25.69 -2.43 3.52
N THR A 384 25.13 -1.66 4.42
CA THR A 384 24.17 -0.60 4.08
C THR A 384 24.91 0.75 4.12
N GLY A 385 24.65 1.61 3.15
CA GLY A 385 24.91 3.03 3.29
C GLY A 385 24.05 3.66 4.39
N ASP A 386 23.95 4.98 4.41
CA ASP A 386 23.06 5.66 5.37
C ASP A 386 21.58 5.35 5.06
N ALA A 387 21.07 4.29 5.70
CA ALA A 387 19.66 3.94 5.61
C ALA A 387 18.74 5.00 6.25
N ASN A 388 19.31 5.91 7.05
CA ASN A 388 18.57 6.99 7.69
C ASN A 388 18.45 8.23 6.79
N GLY A 389 19.28 8.43 5.78
CA GLY A 389 19.14 9.52 4.81
C GLY A 389 17.90 9.35 3.93
N LEU A 390 16.75 9.92 4.32
CA LEU A 390 15.46 9.66 3.62
C LEU A 390 15.49 10.06 2.15
N ASN A 391 16.16 11.15 1.80
CA ASN A 391 16.17 11.70 0.44
C ASN A 391 17.28 11.12 -0.46
N ALA A 392 18.19 10.32 0.09
CA ALA A 392 19.17 9.58 -0.69
C ALA A 392 18.60 8.25 -1.18
N PRO A 393 19.06 7.73 -2.34
CA PRO A 393 18.78 6.35 -2.72
C PRO A 393 19.23 5.36 -1.65
N VAL A 394 18.50 4.26 -1.49
CA VAL A 394 18.96 3.17 -0.62
C VAL A 394 20.07 2.40 -1.34
N GLY A 395 21.28 2.47 -0.83
CA GLY A 395 22.45 1.76 -1.33
C GLY A 395 22.81 0.58 -0.45
N LEU A 396 23.07 -0.58 -1.07
CA LEU A 396 23.55 -1.79 -0.42
C LEU A 396 24.77 -2.31 -1.16
N SER A 397 25.78 -2.76 -0.41
CA SER A 397 26.86 -3.59 -0.94
C SER A 397 26.71 -5.00 -0.41
N VAL A 398 26.81 -5.98 -1.28
CA VAL A 398 26.63 -7.40 -0.96
C VAL A 398 27.92 -8.13 -1.31
N GLN A 399 28.45 -8.93 -0.38
CA GLN A 399 29.62 -9.77 -0.58
C GLN A 399 29.41 -11.12 0.10
N GLY A 400 29.94 -12.18 -0.49
CA GLY A 400 29.87 -13.51 0.12
C GLY A 400 30.01 -14.66 -0.85
N THR A 401 29.52 -15.82 -0.47
CA THR A 401 29.58 -17.05 -1.23
C THR A 401 28.21 -17.68 -1.42
N VAL A 402 27.96 -18.16 -2.63
CA VAL A 402 26.79 -18.98 -2.98
C VAL A 402 27.27 -20.39 -3.27
N ASN A 403 26.63 -21.38 -2.67
CA ASN A 403 27.00 -22.78 -2.79
C ASN A 403 26.32 -23.42 -4.00
N GLY A 404 27.05 -24.26 -4.73
CA GLY A 404 26.52 -25.10 -5.79
C GLY A 404 25.86 -24.33 -6.93
N LEU A 405 26.39 -23.14 -7.29
CA LEU A 405 25.84 -22.32 -8.37
C LEU A 405 26.02 -22.98 -9.75
N ALA A 406 27.12 -23.69 -9.95
CA ALA A 406 27.49 -24.35 -11.20
C ALA A 406 27.96 -25.80 -10.99
N ILE A 407 27.84 -26.61 -12.01
CA ILE A 407 28.38 -27.99 -12.02
C ILE A 407 29.76 -27.94 -12.64
N MET A 408 30.81 -28.19 -11.85
CA MET A 408 32.19 -28.15 -12.30
C MET A 408 32.91 -29.48 -12.05
N PRO A 409 33.82 -29.92 -12.93
CA PRO A 409 34.03 -29.38 -14.27
C PRO A 409 32.89 -29.75 -15.25
N GLY A 410 32.82 -29.02 -16.40
CA GLY A 410 31.84 -29.31 -17.44
C GLY A 410 32.12 -30.65 -18.17
N PRO A 411 31.28 -31.04 -19.19
CA PRO A 411 30.27 -30.19 -19.82
C PRO A 411 29.01 -29.99 -18.97
N ALA A 412 28.54 -28.77 -18.88
CA ALA A 412 27.38 -28.41 -18.08
C ALA A 412 26.66 -27.14 -18.59
N ALA A 413 25.56 -26.81 -17.96
CA ALA A 413 24.79 -25.60 -18.18
C ALA A 413 24.63 -24.80 -16.89
N LEU A 414 24.98 -23.52 -16.93
CA LEU A 414 24.72 -22.57 -15.85
C LEU A 414 23.45 -21.80 -16.19
N ALA A 415 22.42 -21.93 -15.36
CA ALA A 415 21.27 -21.07 -15.45
C ALA A 415 21.70 -19.62 -15.18
N VAL A 416 21.18 -18.66 -15.96
CA VAL A 416 21.44 -17.27 -15.70
C VAL A 416 20.90 -16.90 -14.31
N PRO A 417 21.75 -16.48 -13.37
CA PRO A 417 21.34 -16.38 -11.97
C PRO A 417 20.26 -15.32 -11.76
N ILE A 418 19.41 -15.57 -10.79
CA ILE A 418 18.54 -14.55 -10.19
C ILE A 418 19.21 -14.18 -8.87
N MET A 419 19.84 -13.04 -8.84
CA MET A 419 20.62 -12.59 -7.71
C MET A 419 19.73 -11.94 -6.63
N PRO A 420 20.19 -11.91 -5.37
CA PRO A 420 19.54 -11.20 -4.28
C PRO A 420 19.18 -9.77 -4.67
N ASN A 421 17.91 -9.38 -4.55
CA ASN A 421 17.46 -8.03 -4.86
C ASN A 421 16.14 -7.65 -4.16
N TYR A 422 15.79 -6.37 -4.28
CA TYR A 422 14.48 -5.83 -3.95
C TYR A 422 13.80 -5.35 -5.24
N GLY A 423 12.63 -5.91 -5.57
CA GLY A 423 11.92 -5.58 -6.82
C GLY A 423 12.49 -6.32 -8.03
N SER A 424 11.98 -7.50 -8.30
CA SER A 424 12.52 -8.40 -9.30
C SER A 424 11.71 -8.40 -10.58
N ILE A 425 12.40 -8.45 -11.72
CA ILE A 425 11.81 -8.67 -13.05
C ILE A 425 10.98 -9.96 -13.05
N ARG A 426 11.47 -11.01 -12.36
CA ARG A 426 10.76 -12.27 -12.17
C ARG A 426 9.41 -12.11 -11.48
N ALA A 427 9.38 -11.37 -10.37
CA ALA A 427 8.15 -11.19 -9.61
C ALA A 427 7.05 -10.48 -10.43
N PHE A 428 7.43 -9.54 -11.29
CA PHE A 428 6.50 -8.92 -12.23
C PHE A 428 5.93 -9.91 -13.24
N ALA A 429 6.78 -10.71 -13.89
CA ALA A 429 6.31 -11.69 -14.86
C ALA A 429 5.36 -12.73 -14.22
N GLU A 430 5.70 -13.21 -13.03
CA GLU A 430 4.85 -14.12 -12.26
C GLU A 430 3.52 -13.48 -11.85
N TYR A 431 3.54 -12.20 -11.45
CA TYR A 431 2.32 -11.44 -11.12
C TYR A 431 1.38 -11.37 -12.33
N VAL A 432 1.89 -10.93 -13.49
CA VAL A 432 1.08 -10.85 -14.73
C VAL A 432 0.50 -12.22 -15.09
N LEU A 433 1.29 -13.28 -15.04
CA LEU A 433 0.83 -14.63 -15.39
C LEU A 433 -0.22 -15.20 -14.44
N ARG A 434 -0.19 -14.82 -13.15
CA ARG A 434 -1.21 -15.24 -12.18
C ARG A 434 -2.50 -14.44 -12.27
N GLN A 435 -2.41 -13.14 -12.57
CA GLN A 435 -3.54 -12.21 -12.51
C GLN A 435 -4.19 -11.94 -13.88
N ALA A 436 -3.61 -12.46 -14.96
CA ALA A 436 -4.12 -12.25 -16.30
C ALA A 436 -5.50 -12.90 -16.51
N GLY A 437 -6.49 -12.08 -16.81
CA GLY A 437 -7.87 -12.55 -17.03
C GLY A 437 -8.70 -12.67 -15.76
N GLU A 438 -8.16 -12.35 -14.58
CA GLU A 438 -8.94 -12.26 -13.36
C GLU A 438 -10.03 -11.19 -13.47
N PRO A 439 -11.23 -11.41 -12.91
CA PRO A 439 -12.38 -10.53 -13.10
C PRO A 439 -12.24 -9.19 -12.35
N LEU A 440 -11.49 -9.16 -11.25
CA LEU A 440 -11.32 -7.96 -10.45
C LEU A 440 -10.03 -7.23 -10.83
N ASN A 441 -10.06 -5.91 -10.77
CA ASN A 441 -8.85 -5.10 -10.92
C ASN A 441 -7.90 -5.34 -9.74
N GLY A 442 -6.60 -5.25 -10.00
CA GLY A 442 -5.56 -5.43 -8.99
C GLY A 442 -4.57 -4.27 -8.96
N PRO A 443 -3.85 -4.09 -7.83
CA PRO A 443 -2.82 -3.07 -7.73
C PRO A 443 -1.64 -3.41 -8.65
N CYS A 444 -1.18 -2.43 -9.40
CA CYS A 444 0.04 -2.51 -10.20
C CYS A 444 0.74 -1.15 -10.19
N GLY A 445 2.03 -1.11 -10.41
CA GLY A 445 2.77 0.16 -10.35
C GLY A 445 3.83 0.24 -11.44
N ALA A 446 4.04 1.44 -11.95
CA ALA A 446 5.12 1.74 -12.86
C ALA A 446 6.49 1.61 -12.16
N SER A 447 7.53 1.20 -12.87
CA SER A 447 8.90 1.15 -12.34
C SER A 447 9.93 0.94 -13.42
N ALA A 448 11.20 1.25 -13.10
CA ALA A 448 12.36 0.87 -13.89
C ALA A 448 13.23 -0.13 -13.13
N LEU A 449 13.36 -1.33 -13.62
CA LEU A 449 14.19 -2.39 -13.03
C LEU A 449 15.37 -2.67 -13.97
N ARG A 450 16.60 -2.60 -13.45
CA ARG A 450 17.83 -2.87 -14.21
C ARG A 450 18.69 -3.85 -13.44
N GLU A 451 19.14 -4.88 -14.15
CA GLU A 451 19.98 -5.95 -13.64
C GLU A 451 21.22 -6.07 -14.54
N HIS A 452 22.39 -5.99 -13.94
CA HIS A 452 23.68 -6.27 -14.59
C HIS A 452 24.40 -7.38 -13.83
N PHE A 453 24.78 -8.44 -14.52
CA PHE A 453 25.54 -9.56 -13.96
C PHE A 453 26.78 -9.83 -14.81
N ARG A 454 27.94 -9.82 -14.16
CA ARG A 454 29.19 -10.27 -14.72
C ARG A 454 29.51 -11.65 -14.15
N VAL A 455 29.42 -12.69 -14.98
CA VAL A 455 29.70 -14.08 -14.61
C VAL A 455 31.07 -14.46 -15.13
N GLU A 456 31.99 -14.79 -14.22
CA GLU A 456 33.34 -15.25 -14.53
C GLU A 456 33.42 -16.75 -14.25
N LEU A 457 33.65 -17.56 -15.30
CA LEU A 457 33.88 -19.00 -15.16
C LEU A 457 35.39 -19.30 -14.94
N PRO A 458 35.74 -20.41 -14.28
CA PRO A 458 37.15 -20.79 -14.10
C PRO A 458 37.93 -20.85 -15.42
N ALA A 459 39.25 -20.67 -15.36
CA ALA A 459 40.12 -20.58 -16.53
C ALA A 459 40.08 -21.81 -17.45
N GLY A 460 39.76 -22.99 -16.89
CA GLY A 460 39.60 -24.25 -17.64
C GLY A 460 38.27 -24.38 -18.38
N ALA A 461 37.25 -23.56 -18.05
CA ALA A 461 35.94 -23.66 -18.65
C ALA A 461 35.91 -22.96 -20.02
N LYS A 462 35.31 -23.62 -21.01
CA LYS A 462 35.11 -23.05 -22.35
C LYS A 462 33.62 -22.89 -22.61
N ILE A 463 33.14 -21.65 -22.76
CA ILE A 463 31.76 -21.37 -23.15
C ILE A 463 31.51 -21.84 -24.56
N ILE A 464 30.46 -22.67 -24.77
CA ILE A 464 30.09 -23.24 -26.06
C ILE A 464 28.81 -22.64 -26.65
N ALA A 465 27.87 -22.19 -25.81
CA ALA A 465 26.68 -21.50 -26.27
C ALA A 465 26.20 -20.49 -25.24
N MET A 466 25.56 -19.45 -25.71
CA MET A 466 24.99 -18.39 -24.91
C MET A 466 23.53 -18.12 -25.31
N PRO A 467 22.71 -17.59 -24.40
CA PRO A 467 21.37 -17.11 -24.75
C PRO A 467 21.44 -16.04 -25.85
N PRO A 468 20.47 -15.99 -26.76
CA PRO A 468 20.34 -14.88 -27.69
C PRO A 468 19.78 -13.64 -26.98
N ASP A 469 20.12 -12.47 -27.49
CA ASP A 469 19.51 -11.22 -27.07
C ASP A 469 18.00 -11.24 -27.27
N LEU A 470 17.30 -10.51 -26.41
CA LEU A 470 15.84 -10.35 -26.45
C LEU A 470 15.46 -8.87 -26.28
N SER A 471 14.59 -8.37 -27.15
CA SER A 471 13.98 -7.05 -27.01
C SER A 471 12.50 -7.14 -27.33
N ARG A 472 11.66 -6.68 -26.41
CA ARG A 472 10.20 -6.72 -26.55
C ARG A 472 9.60 -5.43 -26.00
N THR A 473 8.62 -4.92 -26.72
CA THR A 473 7.82 -3.77 -26.31
C THR A 473 6.35 -4.08 -26.53
N ASN A 474 5.52 -3.74 -25.55
CA ASN A 474 4.08 -3.84 -25.64
C ASN A 474 3.46 -2.65 -24.89
N GLY A 475 3.12 -1.59 -25.63
CA GLY A 475 2.61 -0.34 -25.05
C GLY A 475 3.57 0.24 -24.00
N ALA A 476 3.12 0.29 -22.77
CA ALA A 476 3.86 0.83 -21.62
C ALA A 476 4.92 -0.12 -21.04
N LEU A 477 5.06 -1.34 -21.59
CA LEU A 477 6.08 -2.30 -21.15
C LEU A 477 7.21 -2.39 -22.19
N ALA A 478 8.45 -2.31 -21.71
CA ALA A 478 9.62 -2.60 -22.51
C ALA A 478 10.57 -3.51 -21.72
N TYR A 479 10.94 -4.65 -22.32
CA TYR A 479 11.92 -5.59 -21.78
C TYR A 479 13.06 -5.79 -22.75
N THR A 480 14.28 -5.71 -22.24
CA THR A 480 15.51 -6.03 -22.98
C THR A 480 16.39 -6.94 -22.14
N ALA A 481 17.01 -7.92 -22.81
CA ALA A 481 18.07 -8.73 -22.25
C ALA A 481 19.19 -8.85 -23.29
N THR A 482 20.43 -8.59 -22.88
CA THR A 482 21.61 -8.75 -23.74
C THR A 482 22.65 -9.62 -23.06
N TYR A 483 23.34 -10.42 -23.86
CA TYR A 483 24.35 -11.38 -23.41
C TYR A 483 25.62 -11.17 -24.22
N ARG A 484 26.73 -10.79 -23.54
CA ARG A 484 28.01 -10.51 -24.16
C ARG A 484 29.07 -11.43 -23.56
N ARG A 485 29.84 -12.05 -24.43
CA ARG A 485 30.94 -12.94 -24.02
C ARG A 485 32.29 -12.27 -24.29
N ASP A 486 33.17 -12.38 -23.29
CA ASP A 486 34.60 -12.07 -23.42
C ASP A 486 35.41 -13.18 -22.72
N GLY A 487 36.02 -14.07 -23.52
CA GLY A 487 36.71 -15.24 -23.00
C GLY A 487 35.80 -16.16 -22.17
N GLN A 488 36.10 -16.30 -20.88
CA GLN A 488 35.32 -17.03 -19.87
C GLN A 488 34.31 -16.15 -19.11
N THR A 489 34.24 -14.89 -19.46
CA THR A 489 33.33 -13.94 -18.83
C THR A 489 32.07 -13.76 -19.68
N VAL A 490 30.91 -13.66 -19.01
CA VAL A 490 29.64 -13.29 -19.63
C VAL A 490 29.05 -12.11 -18.90
N ASP A 491 28.87 -11.02 -19.60
CA ASP A 491 28.11 -9.87 -19.13
C ASP A 491 26.64 -10.01 -19.58
N ILE A 492 25.73 -9.83 -18.64
CA ILE A 492 24.28 -9.99 -18.81
C ILE A 492 23.61 -8.72 -18.34
N ASP A 493 22.91 -8.05 -19.24
CA ASP A 493 22.13 -6.85 -18.91
C ASP A 493 20.66 -7.16 -19.15
N ARG A 494 19.81 -6.89 -18.14
CA ARG A 494 18.37 -6.96 -18.25
C ARG A 494 17.74 -5.66 -17.80
N THR A 495 16.76 -5.19 -18.57
CA THR A 495 15.98 -3.98 -18.21
C THR A 495 14.51 -4.25 -18.42
N LEU A 496 13.70 -3.94 -17.42
CA LEU A 496 12.25 -3.88 -17.53
C LEU A 496 11.79 -2.47 -17.17
N ILE A 497 11.19 -1.80 -18.12
CA ILE A 497 10.50 -0.51 -17.92
C ILE A 497 9.00 -0.77 -17.95
N ARG A 498 8.33 -0.29 -16.93
CA ARG A 498 6.87 -0.23 -16.81
C ARG A 498 6.51 1.23 -16.67
N ASP A 499 5.97 1.84 -17.71
CA ASP A 499 5.69 3.28 -17.76
C ASP A 499 4.21 3.53 -18.10
N PHE A 500 3.37 3.29 -17.12
CA PHE A 500 1.94 3.55 -17.19
C PHE A 500 1.50 4.46 -16.03
N HIS A 501 0.41 5.19 -16.24
CA HIS A 501 -0.02 6.29 -15.37
C HIS A 501 -1.18 5.89 -14.45
N THR A 502 -1.14 4.68 -13.91
CA THR A 502 -2.13 4.20 -12.94
C THR A 502 -1.51 3.17 -12.00
N ASN A 503 -2.04 3.10 -10.78
CA ASN A 503 -1.71 2.03 -9.84
C ASN A 503 -2.72 0.88 -9.86
N VAL A 504 -3.68 0.90 -10.79
CA VAL A 504 -4.71 -0.13 -10.94
C VAL A 504 -4.66 -0.72 -12.34
N CYS A 505 -4.47 -2.03 -12.43
CA CYS A 505 -4.52 -2.79 -13.67
C CYS A 505 -5.75 -3.69 -13.72
N SER A 506 -6.47 -3.67 -14.84
CA SER A 506 -7.53 -4.64 -15.08
C SER A 506 -6.96 -6.00 -15.49
N GLY A 507 -7.70 -7.09 -15.25
CA GLY A 507 -7.32 -8.42 -15.72
C GLY A 507 -7.15 -8.47 -17.24
N GLU A 508 -7.93 -7.70 -18.00
CA GLU A 508 -7.78 -7.59 -19.46
C GLU A 508 -6.47 -6.88 -19.86
N MET A 509 -6.09 -5.82 -19.16
CA MET A 509 -4.80 -5.16 -19.35
C MET A 509 -3.64 -6.12 -19.07
N LEU A 510 -3.71 -6.89 -17.97
CA LEU A 510 -2.71 -7.89 -17.62
C LEU A 510 -2.68 -9.04 -18.64
N LYS A 511 -3.82 -9.41 -19.20
CA LYS A 511 -3.91 -10.43 -20.26
C LYS A 511 -3.17 -10.00 -21.53
N GLN A 512 -3.23 -8.71 -21.90
CA GLN A 512 -2.46 -8.16 -23.02
C GLN A 512 -0.95 -8.23 -22.78
N TRP A 513 -0.49 -8.25 -21.53
CA TRP A 513 0.91 -8.38 -21.18
C TRP A 513 1.40 -9.83 -21.02
N THR A 514 0.50 -10.80 -21.08
CA THR A 514 0.83 -12.24 -20.95
C THR A 514 1.92 -12.69 -21.93
N PRO A 515 1.93 -12.30 -23.22
CA PRO A 515 2.98 -12.73 -24.14
C PRO A 515 4.37 -12.26 -23.68
N ILE A 516 4.52 -10.99 -23.33
CA ILE A 516 5.82 -10.47 -22.87
C ILE A 516 6.24 -11.10 -21.53
N ALA A 517 5.30 -11.34 -20.62
CA ALA A 517 5.58 -11.99 -19.34
C ALA A 517 6.06 -13.45 -19.52
N ARG A 518 5.52 -14.18 -20.50
CA ARG A 518 6.00 -15.52 -20.86
C ARG A 518 7.40 -15.49 -21.45
N GLU A 519 7.69 -14.53 -22.30
CA GLU A 519 9.03 -14.37 -22.87
C GLU A 519 10.07 -13.99 -21.81
N ILE A 520 9.72 -13.08 -20.86
CA ILE A 520 10.55 -12.78 -19.70
C ILE A 520 10.80 -14.05 -18.88
N SER A 521 9.76 -14.81 -18.56
CA SER A 521 9.89 -16.06 -17.80
C SER A 521 10.75 -17.11 -18.52
N THR A 522 10.72 -17.14 -19.86
CA THR A 522 11.55 -18.00 -20.67
C THR A 522 13.00 -17.53 -20.65
N ASP A 523 13.23 -16.23 -20.79
CA ASP A 523 14.56 -15.63 -20.76
C ASP A 523 15.28 -15.85 -19.42
N LEU A 524 14.54 -15.71 -18.30
CA LEU A 524 15.06 -15.95 -16.95
C LEU A 524 15.45 -17.41 -16.68
N LYS A 525 15.06 -18.36 -17.53
CA LYS A 525 15.42 -19.79 -17.45
C LYS A 525 16.50 -20.20 -18.44
N ARG A 526 17.00 -19.27 -19.25
CA ARG A 526 18.04 -19.54 -20.23
C ARG A 526 19.36 -19.89 -19.56
N GLN A 527 20.21 -20.61 -20.28
CA GLN A 527 21.43 -21.19 -19.75
C GLN A 527 22.65 -20.83 -20.62
N ILE A 528 23.76 -20.66 -19.96
CA ILE A 528 25.10 -20.58 -20.57
C ILE A 528 25.65 -22.01 -20.59
N LEU A 529 25.99 -22.52 -21.77
CA LEU A 529 26.59 -23.88 -21.91
C LEU A 529 28.11 -23.77 -21.95
N TYR A 530 28.79 -24.63 -21.20
CA TYR A 530 30.27 -24.67 -21.12
C TYR A 530 30.78 -26.10 -20.96
N ARG A 531 32.06 -26.27 -21.26
CA ARG A 531 32.77 -27.52 -21.08
C ARG A 531 34.16 -27.28 -20.52
#